data_e9999655ebb647e63ae0c8e4c3ad16ed
#
_entry.id   e9999655ebb647e63ae0c8e4c3ad16ed
#
_cell.length_a   1.000
_cell.length_b   1.000
_cell.length_c   1.000
_cell.angle_alpha   90.00
_cell.angle_beta   90.00
_cell.angle_gamma   90.00
#
_symmetry.space_group_name_H-M   'P 1'
#
loop_
_entity.id
_entity.type
_entity.pdbx_description
1 polymer ?
#
loop_
_entity_poly.entity_id
_entity_poly.type
_entity_poly.pdbx_seq_one_letter_code
_entity_poly.pdbx_strand_id
1 'polypeptide(L)'
;ITKSRDVNTQAVFSLRGKPLNSFGLTKKVVYENEEFNLLQAALDIEDGLDSLRYNKVIVATDADVDGMHIRLLIITFFLQFFPDLIKKGHVYVLQTPLFRVRNKRTKIKNKQAVADADAKLGSKEKKSDFITHYCYSDEERQQAIRDLGPDPEITRFKGLGEISPDEFAHFIGPDMRLEQVTLHKTDQVQKLLEYYMGKNTMERQNFIIENLVIEEDIPEEDSEPLD
;
A
#
# COMPACT_ATOMS: atom_id res chain seq x y z
N ILE A 1 -4.68 -9.62 6.51
CA ILE A 1 -3.83 -10.30 5.51
C ILE A 1 -3.69 -11.78 5.83
N THR A 2 -3.25 -12.17 7.03
CA THR A 2 -2.94 -13.57 7.38
C THR A 2 -4.08 -14.54 7.12
N LYS A 3 -5.34 -14.13 7.37
CA LYS A 3 -6.52 -14.96 7.10
C LYS A 3 -6.92 -15.01 5.62
N SER A 4 -6.48 -14.03 4.83
CA SER A 4 -6.90 -13.84 3.43
C SER A 4 -5.91 -14.43 2.42
N ARG A 5 -4.67 -14.75 2.86
CA ARG A 5 -3.62 -15.23 1.97
C ARG A 5 -3.88 -16.64 1.42
N ASP A 6 -3.35 -16.92 0.26
CA ASP A 6 -3.17 -18.29 -0.21
C ASP A 6 -2.02 -18.94 0.57
N VAL A 7 -2.33 -19.91 1.42
CA VAL A 7 -1.37 -20.59 2.30
C VAL A 7 -0.32 -21.40 1.54
N ASN A 8 -0.60 -21.78 0.30
CA ASN A 8 0.32 -22.60 -0.52
C ASN A 8 1.41 -21.76 -1.20
N THR A 9 1.13 -20.47 -1.47
CA THR A 9 1.99 -19.62 -2.28
C THR A 9 2.42 -18.33 -1.57
N GLN A 10 1.77 -17.97 -0.47
CA GLN A 10 1.97 -16.70 0.23
C GLN A 10 2.28 -16.92 1.71
N ALA A 11 3.29 -16.20 2.21
CA ALA A 11 3.56 -16.07 3.63
C ALA A 11 3.40 -14.62 4.07
N VAL A 12 3.20 -14.40 5.36
CA VAL A 12 3.09 -13.07 5.96
C VAL A 12 4.11 -12.94 7.07
N PHE A 13 4.95 -11.92 6.97
CA PHE A 13 5.83 -11.48 8.02
C PHE A 13 5.27 -10.18 8.63
N SER A 14 4.97 -10.17 9.91
CA SER A 14 4.38 -9.02 10.60
C SER A 14 5.44 -8.21 11.32
N LEU A 15 5.54 -6.92 11.01
CA LEU A 15 6.40 -5.98 11.74
C LEU A 15 5.70 -5.52 13.03
N ARG A 16 6.47 -5.30 14.08
CA ARG A 16 5.99 -4.80 15.38
C ARG A 16 6.26 -3.30 15.50
N GLY A 17 5.46 -2.48 14.81
CA GLY A 17 5.63 -1.03 14.82
C GLY A 17 6.59 -0.53 13.74
N LYS A 18 7.27 0.60 13.99
CA LYS A 18 8.24 1.20 13.05
C LYS A 18 9.58 0.49 13.17
N PRO A 19 10.10 -0.07 12.06
CA PRO A 19 11.42 -0.71 12.05
C PRO A 19 12.54 0.28 12.36
N LEU A 20 13.69 -0.24 12.76
CA LEU A 20 14.90 0.55 12.93
C LEU A 20 15.29 1.25 11.62
N ASN A 21 15.64 2.55 11.71
CA ASN A 21 16.28 3.22 10.58
C ASN A 21 17.71 2.67 10.41
N SER A 22 17.90 1.87 9.38
CA SER A 22 19.17 1.19 9.11
C SER A 22 20.19 2.04 8.36
N PHE A 23 19.83 3.26 7.96
CA PHE A 23 20.73 4.16 7.22
C PHE A 23 21.96 4.52 8.06
N GLY A 24 23.15 4.32 7.47
CA GLY A 24 24.43 4.62 8.11
C GLY A 24 24.83 3.66 9.24
N LEU A 25 24.05 2.62 9.50
CA LEU A 25 24.39 1.58 10.46
C LEU A 25 25.27 0.51 9.84
N THR A 26 26.09 -0.13 10.68
CA THR A 26 26.89 -1.27 10.25
C THR A 26 26.03 -2.54 10.18
N LYS A 27 26.47 -3.50 9.36
CA LYS A 27 25.81 -4.81 9.22
C LYS A 27 25.61 -5.51 10.56
N LYS A 28 26.61 -5.42 11.44
CA LYS A 28 26.55 -6.01 12.78
C LYS A 28 25.37 -5.44 13.60
N VAL A 29 25.25 -4.12 13.69
CA VAL A 29 24.18 -3.46 14.46
C VAL A 29 22.80 -3.80 13.92
N VAL A 30 22.65 -3.87 12.58
CA VAL A 30 21.38 -4.22 11.93
C VAL A 30 21.01 -5.68 12.19
N TYR A 31 21.99 -6.58 12.21
CA TYR A 31 21.76 -8.01 12.47
C TYR A 31 21.50 -8.32 13.95
N GLU A 32 21.90 -7.45 14.85
CA GLU A 32 21.52 -7.52 16.27
C GLU A 32 20.05 -7.09 16.49
N ASN A 33 19.42 -6.39 15.51
CA ASN A 33 18.00 -6.08 15.55
C ASN A 33 17.17 -7.33 15.25
N GLU A 34 16.33 -7.72 16.19
CA GLU A 34 15.56 -8.98 16.12
C GLU A 34 14.65 -9.03 14.86
N GLU A 35 13.97 -7.92 14.51
CA GLU A 35 13.05 -7.91 13.37
C GLU A 35 13.79 -8.08 12.05
N PHE A 36 14.90 -7.37 11.85
CA PHE A 36 15.69 -7.52 10.63
C PHE A 36 16.40 -8.87 10.55
N ASN A 37 16.84 -9.41 11.67
CA ASN A 37 17.40 -10.75 11.71
C ASN A 37 16.35 -11.80 11.29
N LEU A 38 15.17 -11.75 11.89
CA LEU A 38 14.07 -12.66 11.54
C LEU A 38 13.60 -12.46 10.09
N LEU A 39 13.59 -11.23 9.58
CA LEU A 39 13.21 -10.95 8.18
C LEU A 39 14.21 -11.58 7.20
N GLN A 40 15.51 -11.46 7.45
CA GLN A 40 16.56 -12.09 6.62
C GLN A 40 16.42 -13.61 6.62
N ALA A 41 16.27 -14.21 7.81
CA ALA A 41 16.09 -15.65 7.95
C ALA A 41 14.79 -16.15 7.29
N ALA A 42 13.70 -15.37 7.39
CA ALA A 42 12.44 -15.70 6.72
C ALA A 42 12.57 -15.70 5.19
N LEU A 43 13.35 -14.76 4.64
CA LEU A 43 13.61 -14.66 3.20
C LEU A 43 14.72 -15.59 2.71
N ASP A 44 15.57 -16.08 3.62
CA ASP A 44 16.76 -16.89 3.33
C ASP A 44 17.75 -16.15 2.42
N ILE A 45 18.15 -14.94 2.87
CA ILE A 45 19.02 -14.03 2.11
C ILE A 45 20.33 -13.67 2.84
N GLU A 46 20.65 -14.34 3.95
CA GLU A 46 21.83 -14.04 4.76
C GLU A 46 23.13 -14.22 3.97
N ASP A 47 23.22 -15.29 3.17
CA ASP A 47 24.38 -15.66 2.37
C ASP A 47 24.24 -15.28 0.88
N GLY A 48 23.21 -14.54 0.52
CA GLY A 48 22.94 -14.10 -0.85
C GLY A 48 21.53 -14.43 -1.33
N LEU A 49 21.31 -14.34 -2.64
CA LEU A 49 19.96 -14.54 -3.22
C LEU A 49 19.74 -15.92 -3.85
N ASP A 50 20.73 -16.78 -3.84
CA ASP A 50 20.63 -18.10 -4.50
C ASP A 50 19.61 -19.01 -3.80
N SER A 51 19.43 -18.82 -2.49
CA SER A 51 18.45 -19.52 -1.66
C SER A 51 17.17 -18.72 -1.40
N LEU A 52 16.96 -17.61 -2.10
CA LEU A 52 15.79 -16.75 -1.90
C LEU A 52 14.50 -17.56 -1.92
N ARG A 53 13.81 -17.57 -0.79
CA ARG A 53 12.62 -18.41 -0.58
C ARG A 53 11.39 -17.92 -1.32
N TYR A 54 11.26 -16.61 -1.53
CA TYR A 54 10.07 -16.00 -2.16
C TYR A 54 10.47 -15.13 -3.35
N ASN A 55 9.87 -15.38 -4.50
CA ASN A 55 10.15 -14.61 -5.72
C ASN A 55 9.70 -13.14 -5.62
N LYS A 56 8.68 -12.84 -4.80
CA LYS A 56 8.20 -11.49 -4.57
C LYS A 56 8.16 -11.18 -3.08
N VAL A 57 8.84 -10.12 -2.68
CA VAL A 57 8.79 -9.53 -1.35
C VAL A 57 7.91 -8.29 -1.44
N ILE A 58 6.74 -8.35 -0.84
CA ILE A 58 5.70 -7.33 -0.99
C ILE A 58 5.55 -6.58 0.33
N VAL A 59 5.83 -5.28 0.31
CA VAL A 59 5.65 -4.40 1.47
C VAL A 59 4.21 -3.89 1.47
N ALA A 60 3.45 -4.29 2.47
CA ALA A 60 2.06 -3.87 2.68
C ALA A 60 1.98 -3.00 3.95
N THR A 61 1.57 -1.75 3.78
CA THR A 61 1.44 -0.77 4.86
C THR A 61 0.14 0.01 4.71
N ASP A 62 -0.28 0.66 5.76
CA ASP A 62 -1.41 1.60 5.72
C ASP A 62 -1.13 2.73 4.71
N ALA A 63 -2.20 3.34 4.20
CA ALA A 63 -2.11 4.41 3.19
C ALA A 63 -1.89 5.80 3.82
N ASP A 64 -1.46 5.86 5.07
CA ASP A 64 -1.17 7.07 5.81
C ASP A 64 0.33 7.43 5.84
N VAL A 65 0.67 8.54 6.49
CA VAL A 65 2.07 9.02 6.61
C VAL A 65 2.95 8.06 7.39
N ASP A 66 2.40 7.37 8.40
CA ASP A 66 3.14 6.37 9.18
C ASP A 66 3.43 5.12 8.35
N GLY A 67 2.47 4.65 7.56
CA GLY A 67 2.66 3.55 6.62
C GLY A 67 3.69 3.88 5.53
N MET A 68 3.69 5.11 5.01
CA MET A 68 4.73 5.56 4.07
C MET A 68 6.11 5.56 4.73
N HIS A 69 6.22 5.98 5.97
CA HIS A 69 7.50 5.96 6.71
C HIS A 69 7.99 4.52 6.95
N ILE A 70 7.11 3.61 7.38
CA ILE A 70 7.46 2.18 7.55
C ILE A 70 7.97 1.59 6.23
N ARG A 71 7.27 1.87 5.13
CA ARG A 71 7.67 1.45 3.78
C ARG A 71 9.08 1.93 3.43
N LEU A 72 9.36 3.21 3.67
CA LEU A 72 10.67 3.80 3.41
C LEU A 72 11.78 3.16 4.27
N LEU A 73 11.50 2.85 5.55
CA LEU A 73 12.46 2.17 6.43
C LEU A 73 12.83 0.77 5.92
N ILE A 74 11.85 -0.01 5.46
CA ILE A 74 12.08 -1.34 4.89
C ILE A 74 12.83 -1.27 3.56
N ILE A 75 12.45 -0.35 2.68
CA ILE A 75 13.16 -0.14 1.40
C ILE A 75 14.61 0.30 1.66
N THR A 76 14.85 1.18 2.64
CA THR A 76 16.21 1.59 3.06
C THR A 76 17.05 0.40 3.50
N PHE A 77 16.49 -0.50 4.30
CA PHE A 77 17.16 -1.72 4.71
C PHE A 77 17.57 -2.57 3.49
N PHE A 78 16.67 -2.82 2.55
CA PHE A 78 17.01 -3.59 1.34
C PHE A 78 18.02 -2.86 0.45
N LEU A 79 17.89 -1.54 0.28
CA LEU A 79 18.84 -0.75 -0.53
C LEU A 79 20.26 -0.80 0.03
N GLN A 80 20.42 -0.77 1.35
CA GLN A 80 21.73 -0.76 1.99
C GLN A 80 22.40 -2.13 2.09
N PHE A 81 21.61 -3.15 2.43
CA PHE A 81 22.18 -4.46 2.78
C PHE A 81 21.92 -5.53 1.73
N PHE A 82 20.87 -5.38 0.93
CA PHE A 82 20.44 -6.35 -0.09
C PHE A 82 20.06 -5.66 -1.41
N PRO A 83 20.91 -4.78 -1.98
CA PRO A 83 20.55 -4.00 -3.18
C PRO A 83 20.22 -4.90 -4.39
N ASP A 84 20.79 -6.11 -4.44
CA ASP A 84 20.51 -7.04 -5.53
C ASP A 84 19.09 -7.60 -5.48
N LEU A 85 18.44 -7.64 -4.31
CA LEU A 85 17.03 -7.98 -4.18
C LEU A 85 16.13 -7.01 -4.96
N ILE A 86 16.48 -5.72 -4.94
CA ILE A 86 15.78 -4.68 -5.69
C ILE A 86 16.18 -4.71 -7.17
N LYS A 87 17.50 -4.79 -7.48
CA LYS A 87 18.00 -4.80 -8.86
C LYS A 87 17.47 -5.97 -9.67
N LYS A 88 17.29 -7.13 -9.04
CA LYS A 88 16.71 -8.33 -9.68
C LYS A 88 15.18 -8.30 -9.70
N GLY A 89 14.55 -7.26 -9.15
CA GLY A 89 13.11 -7.03 -9.28
C GLY A 89 12.25 -7.85 -8.33
N HIS A 90 12.74 -8.18 -7.15
CA HIS A 90 12.01 -8.98 -6.16
C HIS A 90 11.18 -8.15 -5.18
N VAL A 91 11.42 -6.83 -5.05
CA VAL A 91 10.76 -5.98 -4.06
C VAL A 91 9.62 -5.18 -4.68
N TYR A 92 8.46 -5.24 -4.04
CA TYR A 92 7.23 -4.58 -4.46
C TYR A 92 6.55 -3.88 -3.29
N VAL A 93 5.75 -2.88 -3.63
CA VAL A 93 4.81 -2.23 -2.71
C VAL A 93 3.40 -2.64 -3.11
N LEU A 94 2.60 -3.10 -2.15
CA LEU A 94 1.19 -3.38 -2.37
C LEU A 94 0.41 -2.07 -2.42
N GLN A 95 -0.29 -1.84 -3.52
CA GLN A 95 -1.29 -0.79 -3.58
C GLN A 95 -2.59 -1.30 -2.95
N THR A 96 -3.08 -0.58 -1.96
CA THR A 96 -4.36 -0.87 -1.30
C THR A 96 -5.37 0.21 -1.68
N PRO A 97 -6.67 -0.11 -1.79
CA PRO A 97 -7.67 0.86 -2.15
C PRO A 97 -7.80 1.95 -1.07
N LEU A 98 -8.01 3.18 -1.51
CA LEU A 98 -8.29 4.32 -0.65
C LEU A 98 -9.79 4.44 -0.33
N PHE A 99 -10.64 4.01 -1.28
CA PHE A 99 -12.09 4.11 -1.15
C PHE A 99 -12.77 2.81 -1.59
N ARG A 100 -13.91 2.55 -0.95
CA ARG A 100 -14.91 1.59 -1.40
C ARG A 100 -16.16 2.38 -1.76
N VAL A 101 -16.62 2.25 -3.01
CA VAL A 101 -17.88 2.80 -3.50
C VAL A 101 -18.81 1.66 -3.83
N ARG A 102 -19.99 1.60 -3.21
CA ARG A 102 -20.95 0.53 -3.46
C ARG A 102 -22.38 1.04 -3.57
N ASN A 103 -23.18 0.37 -4.36
CA ASN A 103 -24.62 0.65 -4.44
C ASN A 103 -25.43 -0.62 -4.63
N LYS A 104 -26.70 -0.58 -4.24
CA LYS A 104 -27.63 -1.69 -4.48
C LYS A 104 -27.84 -1.88 -5.97
N ARG A 105 -27.80 -3.11 -6.46
CA ARG A 105 -28.05 -3.46 -7.87
C ARG A 105 -29.33 -2.84 -8.42
N THR A 106 -30.38 -2.78 -7.60
CA THR A 106 -31.67 -2.23 -7.96
C THR A 106 -31.66 -0.72 -8.22
N LYS A 107 -30.68 0.00 -7.69
CA LYS A 107 -30.51 1.46 -7.89
C LYS A 107 -29.64 1.83 -9.08
N ILE A 108 -28.86 0.88 -9.61
CA ILE A 108 -27.89 1.14 -10.68
C ILE A 108 -28.60 1.11 -12.03
N LYS A 109 -28.61 2.26 -12.71
CA LYS A 109 -29.20 2.41 -14.07
C LYS A 109 -28.22 2.02 -15.17
N ASN A 110 -26.91 2.05 -14.91
CA ASN A 110 -25.88 1.69 -15.86
C ASN A 110 -25.82 0.16 -16.04
N LYS A 111 -26.46 -0.34 -17.11
CA LYS A 111 -26.50 -1.78 -17.41
C LYS A 111 -25.13 -2.39 -17.68
N GLN A 112 -24.19 -1.58 -18.22
CA GLN A 112 -22.84 -2.04 -18.49
C GLN A 112 -22.09 -2.29 -17.17
N ALA A 113 -22.18 -1.38 -16.20
CA ALA A 113 -21.56 -1.56 -14.88
C ALA A 113 -22.07 -2.84 -14.17
N VAL A 114 -23.35 -3.17 -14.34
CA VAL A 114 -23.93 -4.41 -13.80
C VAL A 114 -23.39 -5.64 -14.53
N ALA A 115 -23.30 -5.58 -15.87
CA ALA A 115 -22.77 -6.67 -16.69
C ALA A 115 -21.28 -6.94 -16.41
N ASP A 116 -20.48 -5.88 -16.26
CA ASP A 116 -19.05 -5.99 -15.94
C ASP A 116 -18.82 -6.58 -14.53
N ALA A 117 -19.67 -6.20 -13.57
CA ALA A 117 -19.63 -6.80 -12.23
C ALA A 117 -20.02 -8.29 -12.26
N ASP A 118 -21.00 -8.67 -13.08
CA ASP A 118 -21.40 -10.07 -13.24
C ASP A 118 -20.34 -10.90 -13.97
N ALA A 119 -19.64 -10.32 -14.94
CA ALA A 119 -18.55 -10.97 -15.67
C ALA A 119 -17.33 -11.26 -14.76
N LYS A 120 -17.09 -10.45 -13.74
CA LYS A 120 -16.01 -10.63 -12.76
C LYS A 120 -16.34 -11.66 -11.67
N LEU A 121 -17.61 -12.04 -11.52
CA LEU A 121 -18.00 -13.09 -10.57
C LEU A 121 -17.58 -14.46 -11.09
N GLY A 122 -16.87 -15.22 -10.27
CA GLY A 122 -16.60 -16.64 -10.52
C GLY A 122 -17.90 -17.46 -10.60
N SER A 123 -17.89 -18.53 -11.39
CA SER A 123 -19.07 -19.39 -11.65
C SER A 123 -19.74 -20.01 -10.40
N LYS A 124 -19.10 -19.88 -9.23
CA LYS A 124 -19.58 -20.42 -7.94
C LYS A 124 -19.98 -19.35 -6.92
N GLU A 125 -19.77 -18.08 -7.22
CA GLU A 125 -20.07 -17.01 -6.27
C GLU A 125 -21.53 -16.57 -6.38
N LYS A 126 -22.19 -16.41 -5.21
CA LYS A 126 -23.55 -15.85 -5.15
C LYS A 126 -23.50 -14.37 -5.51
N LYS A 127 -24.39 -13.93 -6.38
CA LYS A 127 -24.56 -12.51 -6.69
C LYS A 127 -24.90 -11.75 -5.41
N SER A 128 -24.02 -10.80 -5.06
CA SER A 128 -24.31 -9.85 -3.97
C SER A 128 -25.42 -8.89 -4.36
N ASP A 129 -26.22 -8.44 -3.40
CA ASP A 129 -27.20 -7.37 -3.60
C ASP A 129 -26.59 -6.02 -3.91
N PHE A 130 -25.28 -5.90 -3.67
CA PHE A 130 -24.50 -4.70 -3.94
C PHE A 130 -23.48 -4.95 -5.06
N ILE A 131 -23.22 -3.90 -5.83
CA ILE A 131 -22.03 -3.81 -6.68
C ILE A 131 -21.06 -2.89 -5.97
N THR A 132 -19.81 -3.35 -5.85
CA THR A 132 -18.74 -2.67 -5.12
C THR A 132 -17.57 -2.39 -6.06
N HIS A 133 -17.11 -1.14 -6.06
CA HIS A 133 -15.89 -0.71 -6.71
C HIS A 133 -14.88 -0.29 -5.64
N TYR A 134 -13.66 -0.79 -5.76
CA TYR A 134 -12.53 -0.38 -4.95
C TYR A 134 -11.68 0.59 -5.75
N CYS A 135 -11.44 1.76 -5.19
CA CYS A 135 -10.82 2.88 -5.89
C CYS A 135 -9.49 3.23 -5.22
N TYR A 136 -8.45 3.37 -6.03
CA TYR A 136 -7.07 3.62 -5.61
C TYR A 136 -6.66 5.08 -5.81
N SER A 137 -7.53 5.89 -6.44
CA SER A 137 -7.37 7.33 -6.59
C SER A 137 -8.71 8.03 -6.47
N ASP A 138 -8.69 9.37 -6.41
CA ASP A 138 -9.89 10.17 -6.42
C ASP A 138 -10.61 10.12 -7.77
N GLU A 139 -9.86 10.03 -8.87
CA GLU A 139 -10.39 9.89 -10.22
C GLU A 139 -11.17 8.58 -10.37
N GLU A 140 -10.61 7.47 -9.86
CA GLU A 140 -11.31 6.17 -9.84
C GLU A 140 -12.57 6.25 -8.98
N ARG A 141 -12.53 6.96 -7.85
CA ARG A 141 -13.71 7.20 -7.00
C ARG A 141 -14.81 7.96 -7.75
N GLN A 142 -14.46 9.04 -8.42
CA GLN A 142 -15.40 9.84 -9.19
C GLN A 142 -16.03 9.02 -10.34
N GLN A 143 -15.21 8.19 -11.00
CA GLN A 143 -15.72 7.29 -12.04
C GLN A 143 -16.70 6.25 -11.44
N ALA A 144 -16.35 5.63 -10.32
CA ALA A 144 -17.21 4.66 -9.64
C ALA A 144 -18.56 5.28 -9.21
N ILE A 145 -18.57 6.53 -8.75
CA ILE A 145 -19.81 7.26 -8.42
C ILE A 145 -20.69 7.41 -9.68
N ARG A 146 -20.10 7.80 -10.82
CA ARG A 146 -20.85 7.91 -12.09
C ARG A 146 -21.44 6.58 -12.53
N ASP A 147 -20.66 5.50 -12.40
CA ASP A 147 -21.05 4.15 -12.86
C ASP A 147 -22.15 3.53 -11.98
N LEU A 148 -22.04 3.71 -10.67
CA LEU A 148 -22.96 3.11 -9.71
C LEU A 148 -24.24 3.93 -9.48
N GLY A 149 -24.32 5.15 -10.05
CA GLY A 149 -25.53 5.98 -10.04
C GLY A 149 -25.76 6.75 -8.74
N PRO A 150 -26.99 7.24 -8.50
CA PRO A 150 -27.29 8.18 -7.43
C PRO A 150 -27.09 7.54 -6.04
N ASP A 151 -26.56 8.35 -5.11
CA ASP A 151 -26.40 8.03 -3.69
C ASP A 151 -25.66 6.70 -3.41
N PRO A 152 -24.46 6.48 -3.94
CA PRO A 152 -23.68 5.31 -3.57
C PRO A 152 -23.14 5.48 -2.15
N GLU A 153 -23.00 4.37 -1.46
CA GLU A 153 -22.28 4.36 -0.17
C GLU A 153 -20.77 4.45 -0.44
N ILE A 154 -20.12 5.44 0.15
CA ILE A 154 -18.69 5.67 0.03
C ILE A 154 -18.03 5.46 1.39
N THR A 155 -17.04 4.57 1.44
CA THR A 155 -16.19 4.34 2.62
C THR A 155 -14.77 4.72 2.26
N ARG A 156 -14.11 5.53 3.08
CA ARG A 156 -12.68 5.81 2.97
C ARG A 156 -11.93 4.88 3.91
N PHE A 157 -10.95 4.16 3.40
CA PHE A 157 -10.05 3.34 4.19
C PHE A 157 -8.85 4.18 4.67
N LYS A 158 -8.63 4.21 5.97
CA LYS A 158 -7.48 4.88 6.59
C LYS A 158 -6.34 3.91 6.85
N GLY A 159 -6.67 2.63 7.11
CA GLY A 159 -5.70 1.60 7.37
C GLY A 159 -6.16 0.21 6.92
N LEU A 160 -5.21 -0.73 6.81
CA LEU A 160 -5.46 -2.11 6.41
C LEU A 160 -6.40 -2.85 7.36
N GLY A 161 -6.45 -2.43 8.63
CA GLY A 161 -7.31 -3.02 9.66
C GLY A 161 -8.80 -2.76 9.44
N GLU A 162 -9.16 -1.77 8.63
CA GLU A 162 -10.55 -1.42 8.30
C GLU A 162 -11.15 -2.30 7.20
N ILE A 163 -10.30 -3.04 6.49
CA ILE A 163 -10.69 -3.93 5.40
C ILE A 163 -10.93 -5.33 5.97
N SER A 164 -12.11 -5.88 5.74
CA SER A 164 -12.42 -7.23 6.20
C SER A 164 -11.52 -8.28 5.52
N PRO A 165 -11.27 -9.44 6.14
CA PRO A 165 -10.46 -10.50 5.52
C PRO A 165 -10.98 -10.96 4.15
N ASP A 166 -12.29 -11.03 3.97
CA ASP A 166 -12.90 -11.45 2.72
C ASP A 166 -12.71 -10.41 1.61
N GLU A 167 -12.82 -9.13 1.95
CA GLU A 167 -12.49 -8.03 1.02
C GLU A 167 -11.00 -8.01 0.71
N PHE A 168 -10.14 -8.21 1.72
CA PHE A 168 -8.69 -8.18 1.55
C PHE A 168 -8.17 -9.26 0.59
N ALA A 169 -8.84 -10.42 0.54
CA ALA A 169 -8.50 -11.50 -0.38
C ALA A 169 -8.49 -11.05 -1.85
N HIS A 170 -9.34 -10.09 -2.22
CA HIS A 170 -9.37 -9.52 -3.58
C HIS A 170 -8.11 -8.68 -3.90
N PHE A 171 -7.44 -8.11 -2.90
CA PHE A 171 -6.29 -7.22 -3.10
C PHE A 171 -4.94 -7.94 -3.10
N ILE A 172 -4.90 -9.17 -2.64
CA ILE A 172 -3.71 -10.03 -2.63
C ILE A 172 -3.86 -11.29 -3.50
N GLY A 173 -4.92 -11.32 -4.31
CA GLY A 173 -5.20 -12.36 -5.30
C GLY A 173 -4.38 -12.21 -6.59
N PRO A 174 -4.78 -12.90 -7.67
CA PRO A 174 -4.10 -12.84 -8.97
C PRO A 174 -4.01 -11.43 -9.57
N ASP A 175 -5.02 -10.58 -9.29
CA ASP A 175 -5.13 -9.21 -9.83
C ASP A 175 -4.58 -8.14 -8.85
N MET A 176 -3.74 -8.55 -7.89
CA MET A 176 -3.14 -7.60 -6.95
C MET A 176 -2.36 -6.50 -7.68
N ARG A 177 -2.56 -5.25 -7.25
CA ARG A 177 -1.84 -4.11 -7.80
C ARG A 177 -0.51 -3.94 -7.06
N LEU A 178 0.58 -4.19 -7.77
CA LEU A 178 1.93 -4.11 -7.24
C LEU A 178 2.71 -3.01 -7.95
N GLU A 179 3.39 -2.20 -7.17
CA GLU A 179 4.37 -1.24 -7.65
C GLU A 179 5.77 -1.80 -7.39
N GLN A 180 6.51 -2.06 -8.44
CA GLN A 180 7.87 -2.59 -8.32
C GLN A 180 8.83 -1.50 -7.86
N VAL A 181 9.62 -1.79 -6.84
CA VAL A 181 10.72 -0.91 -6.44
C VAL A 181 11.86 -1.09 -7.45
N THR A 182 12.18 -0.02 -8.19
CA THR A 182 13.20 -0.03 -9.24
C THR A 182 14.33 0.93 -8.94
N LEU A 183 15.52 0.62 -9.44
CA LEU A 183 16.68 1.50 -9.41
C LEU A 183 17.11 1.80 -10.84
N HIS A 184 17.15 3.08 -11.18
CA HIS A 184 17.72 3.52 -12.46
C HIS A 184 19.21 3.81 -12.30
N LYS A 185 19.99 3.63 -13.37
CA LYS A 185 21.46 3.88 -13.36
C LYS A 185 21.84 5.33 -13.03
N THR A 186 20.92 6.26 -13.29
CA THR A 186 21.08 7.70 -13.02
C THR A 186 20.71 8.07 -11.58
N ASP A 187 20.13 7.17 -10.81
CA ASP A 187 19.64 7.46 -9.48
C ASP A 187 20.81 7.70 -8.52
N GLN A 188 20.80 8.83 -7.86
CA GLN A 188 21.74 9.15 -6.80
C GLN A 188 21.24 8.58 -5.46
N VAL A 189 21.06 7.25 -5.42
CA VAL A 189 20.43 6.55 -4.31
C VAL A 189 21.02 6.92 -2.96
N GLN A 190 22.35 7.00 -2.88
CA GLN A 190 23.03 7.36 -1.64
C GLN A 190 22.65 8.77 -1.15
N LYS A 191 22.59 9.74 -2.06
CA LYS A 191 22.18 11.11 -1.70
C LYS A 191 20.72 11.19 -1.29
N LEU A 192 19.84 10.45 -1.97
CA LEU A 192 18.42 10.37 -1.60
C LEU A 192 18.24 9.73 -0.22
N LEU A 193 18.95 8.64 0.05
CA LEU A 193 18.93 8.01 1.37
C LEU A 193 19.49 8.95 2.46
N GLU A 194 20.59 9.65 2.19
CA GLU A 194 21.15 10.62 3.12
C GLU A 194 20.17 11.77 3.40
N TYR A 195 19.49 12.26 2.36
CA TYR A 195 18.50 13.31 2.49
C TYR A 195 17.28 12.85 3.32
N TYR A 196 16.68 11.73 2.96
CA TYR A 196 15.43 11.27 3.61
C TYR A 196 15.65 10.54 4.94
N MET A 197 16.72 9.76 5.08
CA MET A 197 16.96 8.86 6.21
C MET A 197 18.14 9.28 7.09
N GLY A 198 18.98 10.22 6.61
CA GLY A 198 20.11 10.76 7.35
C GLY A 198 19.71 11.70 8.48
N LYS A 199 20.74 12.23 9.17
CA LYS A 199 20.57 13.17 10.30
C LYS A 199 20.30 14.61 9.88
N ASN A 200 20.20 14.88 8.60
CA ASN A 200 19.99 16.22 8.03
C ASN A 200 18.53 16.68 8.20
N THR A 201 18.19 17.14 9.43
CA THR A 201 16.84 17.60 9.74
C THR A 201 16.54 18.99 9.22
N MET A 202 17.56 19.87 9.16
CA MET A 202 17.35 21.27 8.77
C MET A 202 16.94 21.42 7.30
N GLU A 203 17.61 20.73 6.37
CA GLU A 203 17.22 20.79 4.94
C GLU A 203 15.82 20.27 4.71
N ARG A 204 15.44 19.18 5.37
CA ARG A 204 14.06 18.65 5.30
C ARG A 204 13.03 19.61 5.89
N GLN A 205 13.37 20.27 7.00
CA GLN A 205 12.51 21.27 7.62
C GLN A 205 12.32 22.48 6.69
N ASN A 206 13.39 22.99 6.09
CA ASN A 206 13.32 24.09 5.13
C ASN A 206 12.48 23.69 3.91
N PHE A 207 12.69 22.48 3.37
CA PHE A 207 11.87 21.97 2.26
C PHE A 207 10.39 21.93 2.60
N ILE A 208 10.02 21.46 3.81
CA ILE A 208 8.62 21.43 4.26
C ILE A 208 8.05 22.85 4.33
N ILE A 209 8.82 23.79 4.92
CA ILE A 209 8.36 25.19 5.06
C ILE A 209 8.18 25.84 3.68
N GLU A 210 9.13 25.64 2.75
CA GLU A 210 9.09 26.21 1.41
C GLU A 210 7.96 25.64 0.53
N ASN A 211 7.54 24.40 0.79
CA ASN A 211 6.52 23.70 0.03
C ASN A 211 5.21 23.49 0.81
N LEU A 212 5.05 24.18 1.94
CA LEU A 212 3.85 24.08 2.75
C LEU A 212 2.67 24.73 2.00
N VAL A 213 1.72 23.91 1.58
CA VAL A 213 0.43 24.38 1.09
C VAL A 213 -0.51 24.44 2.28
N ILE A 214 -0.90 25.66 2.67
CA ILE A 214 -1.93 25.86 3.68
C ILE A 214 -3.26 25.66 2.96
N GLU A 215 -4.01 24.61 3.32
CA GLU A 215 -5.42 24.53 2.95
C GLU A 215 -6.11 25.74 3.63
N GLU A 216 -6.62 26.68 2.84
CA GLU A 216 -7.52 27.70 3.37
C GLU A 216 -8.75 26.92 3.89
N ASP A 217 -9.08 27.11 5.16
CA ASP A 217 -10.32 26.61 5.73
C ASP A 217 -11.47 27.07 4.83
N ILE A 218 -12.10 26.15 4.11
CA ILE A 218 -13.32 26.44 3.36
C ILE A 218 -14.34 26.80 4.43
N PRO A 219 -14.88 28.04 4.46
CA PRO A 219 -15.91 28.39 5.42
C PRO A 219 -17.04 27.37 5.30
N GLU A 220 -17.42 26.74 6.39
CA GLU A 220 -18.65 25.96 6.45
C GLU A 220 -19.77 26.91 6.01
N GLU A 221 -20.34 26.67 4.81
CA GLU A 221 -21.54 27.40 4.39
C GLU A 221 -22.57 27.18 5.49
N ASP A 222 -22.94 28.28 6.15
CA ASP A 222 -24.00 28.32 7.16
C ASP A 222 -25.21 27.58 6.61
N SER A 223 -25.52 26.44 7.19
CA SER A 223 -26.75 25.74 6.97
C SER A 223 -27.86 26.62 7.56
N GLU A 224 -28.49 27.45 6.71
CA GLU A 224 -29.71 28.13 7.12
C GLU A 224 -30.74 27.10 7.62
N PRO A 225 -31.33 27.31 8.79
CA PRO A 225 -32.42 26.47 9.25
C PRO A 225 -33.61 26.70 8.32
N LEU A 226 -34.10 25.62 7.72
CA LEU A 226 -35.39 25.63 7.02
C LEU A 226 -36.50 25.86 8.05
N ASP A 227 -37.19 27.00 7.96
CA ASP A 227 -38.48 27.28 8.61
C ASP A 227 -39.60 26.38 8.03
#